data_f1d606fba05b597b7d029fe091349fd2
#
_entry.id   f1d606fba05b597b7d029fe091349fd2
#
_cell.length_a   1.000
_cell.length_b   1.000
_cell.length_c   1.000
_cell.angle_alpha   90.00
_cell.angle_beta   90.00
_cell.angle_gamma   90.00
#
_symmetry.space_group_name_H-M   'P 1'
#
loop_
_entity.id
_entity.type
_entity.pdbx_description
1 polymer ?
#
loop_
_entity_poly.entity_id
_entity_poly.type
_entity_poly.pdbx_seq_one_letter_code
_entity_poly.pdbx_strand_id
1 'polypeptide(L)'
;MAEVVLNTGDTAWVLASTALVLLMTPGLALFYGGMVRAKSVLNMMLMSMVTIGIVSVLWVIYGFKLAFGYESNSQWYGEISLSGLGSAVNELTNNGGVYPIPLLAFAAFQLMFAIITPALISGAIADRTKFTAWAVFVTVWVTLVYFPVAHWVFAFGNKVGDTVTGAGFLAARGVQDFAGGTAVHINAGAAGLAMAIILGRRVGWRRESMRPHSLPLVLIGAGLLWFGWFGFNAGSALGANGTAALALLNTQVATAAAALGWLLVEKLRDGHPTSLGVASGAVAGLVAITPACAFVAPWAAVVIGLIAGILCAPAVGLKYLFNFDDSLDVVGVHLVGGLWGCLSLGFFGSSAVNSLGLDGIFYGGGATLLGKQAFGAFFVLTYSFIVTLIIGFAIDKTIGLRVKEEAEVSGIDYDQHAETGYELTNSSRGGFSS
;
A
#
# COMPACT_ATOMS: atom_id res chain seq x y z
N MET A 1 2.07 -17.41 34.62
CA MET A 1 2.06 -17.53 33.15
C MET A 1 3.39 -18.12 32.74
N ALA A 2 3.41 -19.08 31.80
CA ALA A 2 4.67 -19.58 31.27
C ALA A 2 5.40 -18.42 30.58
N GLU A 3 6.73 -18.35 30.77
CA GLU A 3 7.58 -17.37 30.10
C GLU A 3 7.50 -17.61 28.59
N VAL A 4 7.24 -16.56 27.80
CA VAL A 4 7.21 -16.65 26.34
C VAL A 4 8.66 -16.76 25.86
N VAL A 5 8.97 -17.88 25.21
CA VAL A 5 10.32 -18.17 24.70
C VAL A 5 10.32 -17.93 23.20
N LEU A 6 11.43 -17.40 22.68
CA LEU A 6 11.64 -17.16 21.25
C LEU A 6 11.36 -18.43 20.44
N ASN A 7 10.57 -18.28 19.37
CA ASN A 7 10.26 -19.35 18.39
C ASN A 7 11.03 -19.11 17.10
N THR A 8 11.93 -20.02 16.77
CA THR A 8 12.78 -19.91 15.57
C THR A 8 11.99 -20.03 14.27
N GLY A 9 10.92 -20.85 14.23
CA GLY A 9 10.04 -20.98 13.06
C GLY A 9 9.26 -19.70 12.77
N ASP A 10 8.65 -19.10 13.81
CA ASP A 10 7.94 -17.83 13.68
C ASP A 10 8.88 -16.70 13.29
N THR A 11 10.07 -16.65 13.89
CA THR A 11 11.11 -15.67 13.54
C THR A 11 11.55 -15.83 12.08
N ALA A 12 11.83 -17.05 11.62
CA ALA A 12 12.22 -17.32 10.23
C ALA A 12 11.11 -16.89 9.25
N TRP A 13 9.84 -17.15 9.60
CA TRP A 13 8.70 -16.74 8.79
C TRP A 13 8.60 -15.21 8.67
N VAL A 14 8.74 -14.47 9.78
CA VAL A 14 8.68 -13.00 9.76
C VAL A 14 9.85 -12.41 8.98
N LEU A 15 11.08 -12.94 9.14
CA LEU A 15 12.24 -12.49 8.37
C LEU A 15 12.08 -12.76 6.86
N ALA A 16 11.60 -13.95 6.48
CA ALA A 16 11.31 -14.28 5.10
C ALA A 16 10.20 -13.37 4.52
N SER A 17 9.13 -13.15 5.29
CA SER A 17 8.04 -12.24 4.92
C SER A 17 8.52 -10.80 4.75
N THR A 18 9.46 -10.34 5.59
CA THR A 18 10.10 -9.01 5.45
C THR A 18 10.79 -8.89 4.09
N ALA A 19 11.56 -9.90 3.67
CA ALA A 19 12.21 -9.90 2.36
C ALA A 19 11.19 -9.95 1.20
N LEU A 20 10.11 -10.71 1.34
CA LEU A 20 9.03 -10.76 0.36
C LEU A 20 8.33 -9.40 0.20
N VAL A 21 8.06 -8.69 1.29
CA VAL A 21 7.44 -7.35 1.23
C VAL A 21 8.43 -6.32 0.67
N LEU A 22 9.72 -6.40 0.99
CA LEU A 22 10.72 -5.52 0.37
C LEU A 22 10.73 -5.68 -1.15
N LEU A 23 10.60 -6.89 -1.68
CA LEU A 23 10.54 -7.18 -3.11
C LEU A 23 9.35 -6.48 -3.80
N MET A 24 8.28 -6.15 -3.05
CA MET A 24 7.12 -5.46 -3.62
C MET A 24 7.46 -4.04 -4.07
N THR A 25 8.38 -3.34 -3.42
CA THR A 25 8.73 -1.97 -3.84
C THR A 25 9.44 -1.93 -5.20
N PRO A 26 10.49 -2.71 -5.49
CA PRO A 26 10.99 -2.85 -6.87
C PRO A 26 9.95 -3.47 -7.84
N GLY A 27 9.09 -4.37 -7.37
CA GLY A 27 7.95 -4.86 -8.15
C GLY A 27 7.01 -3.75 -8.58
N LEU A 28 6.68 -2.84 -7.65
CA LEU A 28 5.88 -1.64 -7.93
C LEU A 28 6.60 -0.69 -8.90
N ALA A 29 7.91 -0.51 -8.74
CA ALA A 29 8.71 0.29 -9.66
C ALA A 29 8.61 -0.24 -11.11
N LEU A 30 8.63 -1.55 -11.31
CA LEU A 30 8.44 -2.18 -12.61
C LEU A 30 7.00 -2.04 -13.11
N PHE A 31 6.01 -2.27 -12.24
CA PHE A 31 4.59 -2.14 -12.56
C PHE A 31 4.25 -0.72 -13.02
N TYR A 32 4.59 0.29 -12.22
CA TYR A 32 4.37 1.69 -12.55
C TYR A 32 5.27 2.17 -13.69
N GLY A 33 6.55 1.75 -13.67
CA GLY A 33 7.50 2.05 -14.74
C GLY A 33 7.00 1.59 -16.10
N GLY A 34 6.41 0.41 -16.20
CA GLY A 34 5.80 -0.10 -17.43
C GLY A 34 4.55 0.66 -17.88
N MET A 35 3.80 1.25 -16.93
CA MET A 35 2.54 1.97 -17.20
C MET A 35 2.73 3.40 -17.67
N VAL A 36 3.84 4.08 -17.33
CA VAL A 36 4.13 5.44 -17.78
C VAL A 36 4.64 5.49 -19.22
N ARG A 37 4.81 6.70 -19.75
CA ARG A 37 5.47 6.90 -21.05
C ARG A 37 6.96 6.57 -20.96
N ALA A 38 7.56 6.04 -22.03
CA ALA A 38 8.97 5.60 -22.09
C ALA A 38 9.98 6.67 -21.63
N LYS A 39 9.67 7.95 -21.84
CA LYS A 39 10.48 9.11 -21.46
C LYS A 39 10.37 9.54 -20.00
N SER A 40 9.62 8.79 -19.18
CA SER A 40 9.39 9.04 -17.75
C SER A 40 9.59 7.78 -16.92
N VAL A 41 10.14 6.70 -17.50
CA VAL A 41 10.25 5.38 -16.85
C VAL A 41 11.21 5.39 -15.68
N LEU A 42 12.38 6.02 -15.85
CA LEU A 42 13.41 6.06 -14.80
C LEU A 42 12.98 6.93 -13.63
N ASN A 43 12.41 8.10 -13.88
CA ASN A 43 11.87 8.94 -12.83
C ASN A 43 10.79 8.21 -12.02
N MET A 44 9.88 7.50 -12.69
CA MET A 44 8.82 6.72 -12.01
C MET A 44 9.41 5.60 -11.16
N MET A 45 10.36 4.85 -11.68
CA MET A 45 11.02 3.77 -10.95
C MET A 45 11.81 4.33 -9.76
N LEU A 46 12.54 5.43 -9.95
CA LEU A 46 13.34 6.06 -8.91
C LEU A 46 12.44 6.66 -7.79
N MET A 47 11.28 7.23 -8.14
CA MET A 47 10.29 7.69 -7.15
C MET A 47 9.83 6.55 -6.23
N SER A 48 9.68 5.32 -6.73
CA SER A 48 9.38 4.15 -5.91
C SER A 48 10.61 3.70 -5.10
N MET A 49 11.78 3.60 -5.73
CA MET A 49 12.98 3.07 -5.08
C MET A 49 13.54 3.98 -3.98
N VAL A 50 13.44 5.30 -4.13
CA VAL A 50 13.96 6.26 -3.14
C VAL A 50 13.22 6.17 -1.81
N THR A 51 11.97 5.70 -1.80
CA THR A 51 11.22 5.50 -0.55
C THR A 51 11.91 4.48 0.35
N ILE A 52 12.59 3.47 -0.23
CA ILE A 52 13.37 2.48 0.55
C ILE A 52 14.44 3.21 1.37
N GLY A 53 15.22 4.08 0.74
CA GLY A 53 16.31 4.81 1.42
C GLY A 53 15.78 5.78 2.48
N ILE A 54 14.87 6.68 2.07
CA ILE A 54 14.34 7.73 2.96
C ILE A 54 13.66 7.12 4.17
N VAL A 55 12.70 6.22 3.95
CA VAL A 55 11.87 5.69 5.03
C VAL A 55 12.66 4.80 5.96
N SER A 56 13.61 4.00 5.45
CA SER A 56 14.46 3.16 6.30
C SER A 56 15.28 3.97 7.30
N VAL A 57 15.84 5.09 6.85
CA VAL A 57 16.61 5.98 7.74
C VAL A 57 15.71 6.61 8.80
N LEU A 58 14.58 7.19 8.38
CA LEU A 58 13.63 7.83 9.31
C LEU A 58 13.04 6.83 10.31
N TRP A 59 12.75 5.60 9.84
CA TRP A 59 12.19 4.54 10.66
C TRP A 59 13.07 4.17 11.84
N VAL A 60 14.37 3.97 11.59
CA VAL A 60 15.32 3.63 12.64
C VAL A 60 15.54 4.80 13.60
N ILE A 61 15.60 6.03 13.08
CA ILE A 61 15.87 7.21 13.91
C ILE A 61 14.72 7.49 14.88
N TYR A 62 13.46 7.49 14.39
CA TYR A 62 12.29 7.85 15.21
C TYR A 62 10.97 7.20 14.75
N GLY A 63 10.86 6.78 13.49
CA GLY A 63 9.59 6.36 12.91
C GLY A 63 8.98 5.14 13.59
N PHE A 64 9.80 4.12 13.93
CA PHE A 64 9.33 2.97 14.67
C PHE A 64 8.75 3.35 16.03
N LYS A 65 9.44 4.18 16.78
CA LYS A 65 8.98 4.65 18.10
C LYS A 65 7.70 5.47 17.98
N LEU A 66 7.60 6.32 16.97
CA LEU A 66 6.39 7.13 16.72
C LEU A 66 5.18 6.26 16.35
N ALA A 67 5.38 5.14 15.65
CA ALA A 67 4.32 4.21 15.27
C ALA A 67 4.01 3.18 16.37
N PHE A 68 5.02 2.62 17.05
CA PHE A 68 4.89 1.45 17.93
C PHE A 68 5.47 1.64 19.33
N GLY A 69 5.92 2.84 19.69
CA GLY A 69 6.30 3.15 21.07
C GLY A 69 5.09 3.30 21.97
N TYR A 70 5.16 2.86 23.22
CA TYR A 70 4.03 2.84 24.14
C TYR A 70 4.20 3.74 25.37
N GLU A 71 5.37 4.37 25.53
CA GLU A 71 5.69 5.16 26.71
C GLU A 71 4.83 6.42 26.85
N SER A 72 4.39 7.02 25.73
CA SER A 72 3.49 8.18 25.75
C SER A 72 2.10 7.87 26.31
N ASN A 73 1.69 6.59 26.30
CA ASN A 73 0.33 6.13 26.57
C ASN A 73 -0.76 6.90 25.77
N SER A 74 -0.37 7.45 24.61
CA SER A 74 -1.26 8.17 23.71
C SER A 74 -1.96 7.22 22.75
N GLN A 75 -3.22 7.50 22.39
CA GLN A 75 -3.92 6.83 21.31
C GLN A 75 -3.59 7.40 19.92
N TRP A 76 -2.94 8.58 19.87
CA TRP A 76 -2.74 9.35 18.64
C TRP A 76 -1.35 9.16 18.03
N TYR A 77 -0.37 8.87 18.84
CA TYR A 77 1.02 8.64 18.44
C TYR A 77 1.73 7.78 19.49
N GLY A 78 2.75 7.09 19.08
CA GLY A 78 3.58 6.30 19.97
C GLY A 78 4.52 7.16 20.81
N GLU A 79 5.81 6.92 20.73
CA GLU A 79 6.83 7.68 21.47
C GLU A 79 7.56 8.65 20.54
N ILE A 80 7.68 9.92 20.95
CA ILE A 80 8.52 10.90 20.24
C ILE A 80 9.94 10.80 20.82
N SER A 81 10.77 9.97 20.20
CA SER A 81 12.12 9.67 20.66
C SER A 81 13.06 9.48 19.47
N LEU A 82 14.27 10.00 19.60
CA LEU A 82 15.38 9.84 18.64
C LEU A 82 16.36 8.74 19.09
N SER A 83 15.98 7.88 20.02
CA SER A 83 16.89 6.87 20.61
C SER A 83 17.26 5.72 19.67
N GLY A 84 16.67 5.64 18.49
CA GLY A 84 16.87 4.51 17.59
C GLY A 84 16.35 3.19 18.19
N LEU A 85 16.91 2.08 17.75
CA LEU A 85 16.49 0.72 18.14
C LEU A 85 17.60 -0.07 18.86
N GLY A 86 18.64 0.62 19.36
CA GLY A 86 19.84 -0.03 19.87
C GLY A 86 19.64 -0.98 21.07
N SER A 87 18.67 -0.69 21.95
CA SER A 87 18.35 -1.54 23.11
C SER A 87 17.49 -2.76 22.77
N ALA A 88 16.88 -2.79 21.59
CA ALA A 88 15.85 -3.76 21.21
C ALA A 88 16.36 -5.16 20.79
N VAL A 89 17.69 -5.37 20.75
CA VAL A 89 18.30 -6.60 20.17
C VAL A 89 17.85 -7.87 20.87
N ASN A 90 17.68 -7.81 22.20
CA ASN A 90 17.31 -8.97 23.01
C ASN A 90 15.86 -8.95 23.50
N GLU A 91 15.05 -8.04 22.97
CA GLU A 91 13.65 -7.89 23.36
C GLU A 91 12.75 -8.73 22.48
N LEU A 92 11.71 -9.32 23.08
CA LEU A 92 10.59 -9.91 22.34
C LEU A 92 9.56 -8.84 21.99
N THR A 93 8.85 -9.07 20.91
CA THR A 93 7.76 -8.19 20.47
C THR A 93 6.60 -8.21 21.46
N ASN A 94 6.18 -7.04 21.93
CA ASN A 94 4.96 -6.87 22.72
C ASN A 94 4.05 -5.86 22.01
N ASN A 95 2.93 -6.34 21.49
CA ASN A 95 1.95 -5.52 20.77
C ASN A 95 0.54 -6.08 21.03
N GLY A 96 -0.06 -5.68 22.14
CA GLY A 96 -1.30 -6.26 22.67
C GLY A 96 -1.12 -7.63 23.37
N GLY A 97 0.11 -8.14 23.36
CA GLY A 97 0.58 -9.39 23.94
C GLY A 97 2.00 -9.67 23.51
N VAL A 98 2.69 -10.55 24.24
CA VAL A 98 4.06 -10.93 23.89
C VAL A 98 4.05 -11.98 22.78
N TYR A 99 4.71 -11.67 21.67
CA TYR A 99 4.94 -12.59 20.56
C TYR A 99 6.31 -13.25 20.70
N PRO A 100 6.46 -14.55 20.31
CA PRO A 100 7.72 -15.28 20.43
C PRO A 100 8.72 -14.93 19.29
N ILE A 101 8.79 -13.68 18.88
CA ILE A 101 9.68 -13.16 17.85
C ILE A 101 10.48 -11.95 18.35
N PRO A 102 11.72 -11.74 17.88
CA PRO A 102 12.51 -10.56 18.25
C PRO A 102 11.80 -9.26 17.85
N LEU A 103 11.90 -8.24 18.71
CA LEU A 103 11.38 -6.91 18.43
C LEU A 103 11.97 -6.31 17.14
N LEU A 104 13.25 -6.57 16.85
CA LEU A 104 13.87 -6.12 15.60
C LEU A 104 13.30 -6.83 14.35
N ALA A 105 12.86 -8.08 14.45
CA ALA A 105 12.18 -8.76 13.35
C ALA A 105 10.81 -8.11 13.06
N PHE A 106 10.04 -7.78 14.10
CA PHE A 106 8.81 -7.02 13.98
C PHE A 106 9.05 -5.62 13.40
N ALA A 107 10.06 -4.90 13.93
CA ALA A 107 10.41 -3.56 13.43
C ALA A 107 10.82 -3.58 11.95
N ALA A 108 11.60 -4.56 11.51
CA ALA A 108 12.01 -4.74 10.12
C ALA A 108 10.80 -5.08 9.23
N PHE A 109 9.88 -5.92 9.71
CA PHE A 109 8.66 -6.26 8.97
C PHE A 109 7.76 -5.04 8.79
N GLN A 110 7.49 -4.29 9.85
CA GLN A 110 6.66 -3.07 9.79
C GLN A 110 7.29 -1.94 8.96
N LEU A 111 8.63 -1.88 8.91
CA LEU A 111 9.35 -0.96 8.02
C LEU A 111 8.95 -1.15 6.56
N MET A 112 8.75 -2.38 6.10
CA MET A 112 8.41 -2.64 4.70
C MET A 112 7.08 -2.01 4.29
N PHE A 113 6.12 -1.98 5.21
CA PHE A 113 4.83 -1.30 5.01
C PHE A 113 4.98 0.22 4.98
N ALA A 114 5.84 0.76 5.85
CA ALA A 114 6.18 2.19 5.85
C ALA A 114 6.84 2.63 4.54
N ILE A 115 7.65 1.77 3.91
CA ILE A 115 8.31 2.02 2.62
C ILE A 115 7.32 2.02 1.47
N ILE A 116 6.50 0.97 1.35
CA ILE A 116 5.66 0.79 0.17
C ILE A 116 4.48 1.76 0.14
N THR A 117 3.96 2.17 1.30
CA THR A 117 2.76 3.03 1.35
C THR A 117 2.95 4.36 0.61
N PRO A 118 4.00 5.18 0.87
CA PRO A 118 4.24 6.37 0.06
C PRO A 118 4.58 6.03 -1.40
N ALA A 119 5.28 4.92 -1.67
CA ALA A 119 5.58 4.52 -3.04
C ALA A 119 4.31 4.34 -3.89
N LEU A 120 3.21 3.84 -3.32
CA LEU A 120 1.92 3.73 -4.01
C LEU A 120 1.38 5.08 -4.49
N ILE A 121 1.58 6.16 -3.70
CA ILE A 121 1.10 7.51 -4.03
C ILE A 121 1.73 8.03 -5.33
N SER A 122 2.98 7.64 -5.61
CA SER A 122 3.72 8.11 -6.80
C SER A 122 3.00 7.82 -8.11
N GLY A 123 2.22 6.74 -8.17
CA GLY A 123 1.42 6.39 -9.34
C GLY A 123 0.38 7.45 -9.71
N ALA A 124 -0.21 8.15 -8.74
CA ALA A 124 -1.21 9.18 -9.02
C ALA A 124 -0.62 10.45 -9.65
N ILE A 125 0.67 10.69 -9.47
CA ILE A 125 1.36 11.93 -9.84
C ILE A 125 2.47 11.73 -10.90
N ALA A 126 2.50 10.55 -11.49
CA ALA A 126 3.47 10.19 -12.52
C ALA A 126 3.46 11.16 -13.70
N ASP A 127 4.57 11.22 -14.44
CA ASP A 127 4.78 12.03 -15.65
C ASP A 127 4.81 13.57 -15.46
N ARG A 128 4.78 14.11 -14.22
CA ARG A 128 4.76 15.56 -14.01
C ARG A 128 5.39 16.06 -12.70
N THR A 129 5.86 15.16 -11.85
CA THR A 129 6.36 15.51 -10.51
C THR A 129 7.87 15.68 -10.51
N LYS A 130 8.37 16.77 -9.89
CA LYS A 130 9.80 16.94 -9.61
C LYS A 130 10.28 15.91 -8.60
N PHE A 131 11.42 15.28 -8.88
CA PHE A 131 11.99 14.26 -8.02
C PHE A 131 12.37 14.79 -6.63
N THR A 132 12.98 15.96 -6.53
CA THR A 132 13.34 16.58 -5.24
C THR A 132 12.11 16.89 -4.40
N ALA A 133 11.03 17.39 -5.01
CA ALA A 133 9.77 17.64 -4.32
C ALA A 133 9.12 16.34 -3.82
N TRP A 134 9.24 15.25 -4.59
CA TRP A 134 8.82 13.93 -4.16
C TRP A 134 9.59 13.44 -2.92
N ALA A 135 10.92 13.58 -2.91
CA ALA A 135 11.73 13.17 -1.76
C ALA A 135 11.35 13.93 -0.47
N VAL A 136 11.13 15.25 -0.58
CA VAL A 136 10.63 16.09 0.54
C VAL A 136 9.23 15.64 0.96
N PHE A 137 8.34 15.40 -0.02
CA PHE A 137 6.98 14.91 0.25
C PHE A 137 7.00 13.60 1.03
N VAL A 138 7.76 12.60 0.60
CA VAL A 138 7.88 11.30 1.29
C VAL A 138 8.30 11.50 2.74
N THR A 139 9.36 12.30 2.97
CA THR A 139 9.89 12.57 4.32
C THR A 139 8.83 13.16 5.26
N VAL A 140 8.12 14.19 4.80
CA VAL A 140 7.10 14.88 5.60
C VAL A 140 5.85 14.02 5.76
N TRP A 141 5.41 13.36 4.67
CA TRP A 141 4.18 12.58 4.65
C TRP A 141 4.26 11.33 5.52
N VAL A 142 5.36 10.56 5.49
CA VAL A 142 5.47 9.39 6.35
C VAL A 142 5.48 9.79 7.83
N THR A 143 6.10 10.93 8.15
CA THR A 143 6.18 11.45 9.52
C THR A 143 4.82 11.92 10.04
N LEU A 144 4.09 12.69 9.25
CA LEU A 144 2.84 13.31 9.70
C LEU A 144 1.60 12.46 9.39
N VAL A 145 1.67 11.53 8.42
CA VAL A 145 0.51 10.73 8.02
C VAL A 145 0.73 9.26 8.31
N TYR A 146 1.76 8.63 7.72
CA TYR A 146 1.89 7.19 7.81
C TYR A 146 2.15 6.71 9.24
N PHE A 147 3.13 7.25 9.95
CA PHE A 147 3.48 6.77 11.29
C PHE A 147 2.33 6.94 12.30
N PRO A 148 1.61 8.08 12.35
CA PRO A 148 0.41 8.18 13.17
C PRO A 148 -0.70 7.19 12.77
N VAL A 149 -0.99 7.03 11.47
CA VAL A 149 -2.02 6.08 11.01
C VAL A 149 -1.64 4.64 11.32
N ALA A 150 -0.35 4.27 11.17
CA ALA A 150 0.15 2.95 11.57
C ALA A 150 -0.02 2.71 13.08
N HIS A 151 0.22 3.74 13.91
CA HIS A 151 -0.07 3.69 15.34
C HIS A 151 -1.56 3.45 15.60
N TRP A 152 -2.44 4.21 14.96
CA TRP A 152 -3.88 4.08 15.19
C TRP A 152 -4.42 2.71 14.87
N VAL A 153 -3.90 2.06 13.85
CA VAL A 153 -4.42 0.81 13.28
C VAL A 153 -3.71 -0.42 13.84
N PHE A 154 -2.37 -0.37 13.97
CA PHE A 154 -1.54 -1.56 14.25
C PHE A 154 -0.90 -1.59 15.63
N ALA A 155 -0.93 -0.50 16.39
CA ALA A 155 -0.46 -0.51 17.76
C ALA A 155 -1.57 -1.05 18.68
N PHE A 156 -1.45 -2.30 19.13
CA PHE A 156 -2.39 -2.92 20.05
C PHE A 156 -2.02 -2.69 21.52
N GLY A 157 -0.98 -1.91 21.76
CA GLY A 157 -0.51 -1.51 23.08
C GLY A 157 0.50 -2.45 23.71
N ASN A 158 1.14 -1.99 24.77
CA ASN A 158 2.04 -2.78 25.60
C ASN A 158 1.23 -3.50 26.68
N LYS A 159 1.22 -4.84 26.65
CA LYS A 159 0.50 -5.65 27.64
C LYS A 159 1.44 -6.11 28.76
N VAL A 160 1.10 -5.71 29.99
CA VAL A 160 1.76 -6.16 31.21
C VAL A 160 0.71 -6.69 32.15
N GLY A 161 0.72 -8.00 32.40
CA GLY A 161 -0.38 -8.67 33.11
C GLY A 161 -1.70 -8.52 32.35
N ASP A 162 -2.72 -7.96 33.01
CA ASP A 162 -4.03 -7.71 32.41
C ASP A 162 -4.20 -6.26 31.89
N THR A 163 -3.16 -5.43 32.03
CA THR A 163 -3.21 -4.02 31.64
C THR A 163 -2.59 -3.85 30.25
N VAL A 164 -3.29 -3.11 29.38
CA VAL A 164 -2.81 -2.68 28.08
C VAL A 164 -2.72 -1.16 28.05
N THR A 165 -1.56 -0.63 27.68
CA THR A 165 -1.28 0.81 27.59
C THR A 165 -0.81 1.19 26.19
N GLY A 166 -1.11 2.41 25.74
CA GLY A 166 -0.62 2.94 24.48
C GLY A 166 -1.22 2.27 23.23
N ALA A 167 -2.43 1.70 23.33
CA ALA A 167 -3.13 1.18 22.15
C ALA A 167 -3.59 2.31 21.24
N GLY A 168 -3.43 2.14 19.94
CA GLY A 168 -3.81 3.11 18.91
C GLY A 168 -5.31 3.39 18.87
N PHE A 169 -5.66 4.57 18.39
CA PHE A 169 -7.02 5.11 18.39
C PHE A 169 -8.06 4.19 17.75
N LEU A 170 -7.75 3.62 16.57
CA LEU A 170 -8.68 2.73 15.84
C LEU A 170 -8.63 1.30 16.37
N ALA A 171 -7.45 0.80 16.74
CA ALA A 171 -7.27 -0.50 17.36
C ALA A 171 -8.08 -0.61 18.68
N ALA A 172 -8.00 0.41 19.55
CA ALA A 172 -8.74 0.47 20.80
C ALA A 172 -10.27 0.50 20.60
N ARG A 173 -10.76 0.89 19.42
CA ARG A 173 -12.19 0.89 19.04
C ARG A 173 -12.63 -0.39 18.36
N GLY A 174 -11.71 -1.34 18.16
CA GLY A 174 -12.00 -2.61 17.52
C GLY A 174 -12.24 -2.51 16.01
N VAL A 175 -11.62 -1.51 15.36
CA VAL A 175 -11.48 -1.51 13.91
C VAL A 175 -10.52 -2.61 13.53
N GLN A 176 -10.90 -3.46 12.59
CA GLN A 176 -10.08 -4.59 12.15
C GLN A 176 -9.40 -4.27 10.82
N ASP A 177 -8.09 -4.43 10.79
CA ASP A 177 -7.27 -4.33 9.59
C ASP A 177 -6.08 -5.28 9.75
N PHE A 178 -6.12 -6.43 9.07
CA PHE A 178 -5.12 -7.46 9.31
C PHE A 178 -3.74 -7.07 8.80
N ALA A 179 -3.69 -6.48 7.62
CA ALA A 179 -2.40 -6.21 6.97
C ALA A 179 -2.28 -4.83 6.29
N GLY A 180 -3.32 -3.96 6.32
CA GLY A 180 -3.15 -2.59 5.83
C GLY A 180 -4.18 -2.09 4.82
N GLY A 181 -5.39 -2.67 4.80
CA GLY A 181 -6.46 -2.12 3.97
C GLY A 181 -6.75 -0.65 4.26
N THR A 182 -6.75 -0.29 5.53
CA THR A 182 -6.93 1.08 6.01
C THR A 182 -5.59 1.83 6.04
N ALA A 183 -4.60 1.26 6.74
CA ALA A 183 -3.34 1.94 7.01
C ALA A 183 -2.45 2.14 5.77
N VAL A 184 -2.56 1.27 4.77
CA VAL A 184 -1.78 1.33 3.53
C VAL A 184 -2.65 1.82 2.37
N HIS A 185 -3.71 1.07 2.01
CA HIS A 185 -4.39 1.28 0.74
C HIS A 185 -5.35 2.47 0.72
N ILE A 186 -6.23 2.61 1.70
CA ILE A 186 -7.09 3.80 1.83
C ILE A 186 -6.22 5.03 2.05
N ASN A 187 -5.21 4.93 2.90
CA ASN A 187 -4.27 6.00 3.20
C ASN A 187 -3.55 6.50 1.94
N ALA A 188 -2.90 5.58 1.20
CA ALA A 188 -2.20 5.93 -0.04
C ALA A 188 -3.17 6.42 -1.15
N GLY A 189 -4.34 5.80 -1.28
CA GLY A 189 -5.33 6.17 -2.26
C GLY A 189 -5.91 7.58 -2.04
N ALA A 190 -6.19 7.92 -0.77
CA ALA A 190 -6.65 9.26 -0.39
C ALA A 190 -5.56 10.33 -0.61
N ALA A 191 -4.31 10.00 -0.25
CA ALA A 191 -3.15 10.87 -0.51
C ALA A 191 -2.91 11.04 -2.02
N GLY A 192 -3.03 9.97 -2.82
CA GLY A 192 -2.93 10.02 -4.27
C GLY A 192 -3.96 10.95 -4.89
N LEU A 193 -5.22 10.90 -4.42
CA LEU A 193 -6.27 11.81 -4.87
C LEU A 193 -5.92 13.27 -4.54
N ALA A 194 -5.49 13.54 -3.31
CA ALA A 194 -5.10 14.89 -2.89
C ALA A 194 -3.96 15.45 -3.76
N MET A 195 -2.92 14.66 -3.98
CA MET A 195 -1.77 15.05 -4.80
C MET A 195 -2.14 15.23 -6.27
N ALA A 196 -3.01 14.38 -6.82
CA ALA A 196 -3.48 14.52 -8.20
C ALA A 196 -4.26 15.83 -8.42
N ILE A 197 -5.02 16.27 -7.41
CA ILE A 197 -5.76 17.55 -7.43
C ILE A 197 -4.79 18.73 -7.41
N ILE A 198 -3.77 18.72 -6.52
CA ILE A 198 -2.80 19.82 -6.37
C ILE A 198 -1.95 19.98 -7.64
N LEU A 199 -1.39 18.89 -8.15
CA LEU A 199 -0.54 18.91 -9.34
C LEU A 199 -1.29 19.28 -10.63
N GLY A 200 -2.60 19.06 -10.64
CA GLY A 200 -3.42 19.27 -11.82
C GLY A 200 -3.17 18.21 -12.90
N ARG A 201 -3.65 18.46 -14.11
CA ARG A 201 -3.63 17.51 -15.21
C ARG A 201 -2.32 17.55 -15.97
N ARG A 202 -1.91 16.39 -16.50
CA ARG A 202 -0.76 16.30 -17.43
C ARG A 202 -1.03 17.06 -18.71
N VAL A 203 0.01 17.55 -19.33
CA VAL A 203 -0.05 18.12 -20.69
C VAL A 203 -0.60 17.08 -21.65
N GLY A 204 -1.59 17.45 -22.46
CA GLY A 204 -2.24 16.52 -23.38
C GLY A 204 -3.27 15.56 -22.74
N TRP A 205 -3.55 15.67 -21.45
CA TRP A 205 -4.53 14.80 -20.78
C TRP A 205 -5.90 14.85 -21.49
N ARG A 206 -6.49 13.69 -21.78
CA ARG A 206 -7.72 13.46 -22.59
C ARG A 206 -7.60 13.86 -24.08
N ARG A 207 -6.47 14.40 -24.53
CA ARG A 207 -6.24 14.76 -25.94
C ARG A 207 -5.23 13.86 -26.61
N GLU A 208 -4.25 13.37 -25.83
CA GLU A 208 -3.19 12.48 -26.30
C GLU A 208 -3.33 11.09 -25.66
N SER A 209 -2.83 10.09 -26.37
CA SER A 209 -2.77 8.73 -25.84
C SER A 209 -1.67 8.62 -24.78
N MET A 210 -2.03 8.29 -23.53
CA MET A 210 -1.10 8.05 -22.42
C MET A 210 -1.03 6.55 -22.07
N ARG A 211 -0.86 5.73 -23.11
CA ARG A 211 -0.82 4.27 -22.95
C ARG A 211 0.46 3.80 -22.26
N PRO A 212 0.42 2.68 -21.53
CA PRO A 212 1.60 2.00 -21.03
C PRO A 212 2.62 1.77 -22.16
N HIS A 213 3.88 2.11 -21.91
CA HIS A 213 4.92 1.89 -22.92
C HIS A 213 5.42 0.43 -22.96
N SER A 214 5.28 -0.32 -21.86
CA SER A 214 5.76 -1.70 -21.74
C SER A 214 4.84 -2.58 -20.89
N LEU A 215 3.88 -3.26 -21.54
CA LEU A 215 3.03 -4.24 -20.86
C LEU A 215 3.81 -5.43 -20.28
N PRO A 216 4.91 -5.93 -20.88
CA PRO A 216 5.75 -6.95 -20.24
C PRO A 216 6.28 -6.50 -18.86
N LEU A 217 6.76 -5.26 -18.71
CA LEU A 217 7.19 -4.74 -17.40
C LEU A 217 6.04 -4.67 -16.41
N VAL A 218 4.84 -4.27 -16.87
CA VAL A 218 3.63 -4.25 -16.04
C VAL A 218 3.30 -5.64 -15.51
N LEU A 219 3.33 -6.66 -16.37
CA LEU A 219 3.04 -8.05 -15.97
C LEU A 219 4.09 -8.61 -15.01
N ILE A 220 5.38 -8.35 -15.27
CA ILE A 220 6.46 -8.76 -14.36
C ILE A 220 6.28 -8.07 -12.99
N GLY A 221 6.06 -6.75 -12.99
CA GLY A 221 5.81 -5.99 -11.76
C GLY A 221 4.60 -6.50 -10.99
N ALA A 222 3.48 -6.78 -11.67
CA ALA A 222 2.29 -7.37 -11.05
C ALA A 222 2.58 -8.75 -10.45
N GLY A 223 3.36 -9.59 -11.13
CA GLY A 223 3.77 -10.91 -10.63
C GLY A 223 4.64 -10.82 -9.37
N LEU A 224 5.59 -9.88 -9.33
CA LEU A 224 6.44 -9.63 -8.16
C LEU A 224 5.61 -9.07 -6.98
N LEU A 225 4.67 -8.18 -7.25
CA LEU A 225 3.72 -7.68 -6.25
C LEU A 225 2.88 -8.82 -5.68
N TRP A 226 2.32 -9.68 -6.54
CA TRP A 226 1.54 -10.85 -6.10
C TRP A 226 2.34 -11.78 -5.22
N PHE A 227 3.55 -12.15 -5.66
CA PHE A 227 4.44 -13.00 -4.90
C PHE A 227 4.82 -12.40 -3.53
N GLY A 228 5.20 -11.12 -3.51
CA GLY A 228 5.55 -10.41 -2.27
C GLY A 228 4.36 -10.27 -1.31
N TRP A 229 3.13 -10.24 -1.85
CA TRP A 229 1.91 -10.11 -1.05
C TRP A 229 1.61 -11.32 -0.17
N PHE A 230 2.17 -12.47 -0.47
CA PHE A 230 2.13 -13.60 0.47
C PHE A 230 2.86 -13.27 1.77
N GLY A 231 4.01 -12.60 1.70
CA GLY A 231 4.69 -12.06 2.88
C GLY A 231 3.91 -10.91 3.53
N PHE A 232 3.34 -10.03 2.72
CA PHE A 232 2.55 -8.88 3.19
C PHE A 232 1.37 -9.32 4.06
N ASN A 233 0.53 -10.22 3.56
CA ASN A 233 -0.66 -10.69 4.25
C ASN A 233 -0.36 -11.81 5.26
N ALA A 234 0.28 -12.90 4.83
CA ALA A 234 0.50 -14.04 5.72
C ALA A 234 1.61 -13.77 6.75
N GLY A 235 2.58 -12.89 6.44
CA GLY A 235 3.57 -12.41 7.40
C GLY A 235 2.96 -11.61 8.55
N SER A 236 1.83 -10.92 8.31
CA SER A 236 1.11 -10.15 9.33
C SER A 236 0.50 -11.01 10.44
N ALA A 237 0.46 -12.34 10.27
CA ALA A 237 0.17 -13.27 11.36
C ALA A 237 1.27 -13.32 12.42
N LEU A 238 2.46 -12.74 12.17
CA LEU A 238 3.64 -12.70 13.04
C LEU A 238 4.09 -14.10 13.51
N GLY A 239 3.77 -15.14 12.75
CA GLY A 239 4.14 -16.52 13.07
C GLY A 239 3.74 -17.49 11.96
N ALA A 240 4.41 -18.65 11.91
CA ALA A 240 4.17 -19.74 10.97
C ALA A 240 3.04 -20.66 11.50
N ASN A 241 1.80 -20.20 11.41
CA ASN A 241 0.64 -20.84 12.03
C ASN A 241 -0.57 -20.95 11.07
N GLY A 242 -1.68 -21.49 11.57
CA GLY A 242 -2.92 -21.62 10.79
C GLY A 242 -3.47 -20.29 10.25
N THR A 243 -3.29 -19.20 10.99
CA THR A 243 -3.68 -17.84 10.55
C THR A 243 -2.85 -17.38 9.34
N ALA A 244 -1.54 -17.64 9.35
CA ALA A 244 -0.68 -17.36 8.20
C ALA A 244 -1.08 -18.20 6.97
N ALA A 245 -1.37 -19.49 7.17
CA ALA A 245 -1.82 -20.37 6.09
C ALA A 245 -3.16 -19.92 5.49
N LEU A 246 -4.11 -19.52 6.34
CA LEU A 246 -5.40 -18.96 5.91
C LEU A 246 -5.21 -17.66 5.11
N ALA A 247 -4.42 -16.72 5.64
CA ALA A 247 -4.15 -15.44 4.99
C ALA A 247 -3.49 -15.62 3.61
N LEU A 248 -2.55 -16.60 3.48
CA LEU A 248 -1.92 -16.94 2.22
C LEU A 248 -2.93 -17.47 1.20
N LEU A 249 -3.77 -18.45 1.61
CA LEU A 249 -4.79 -19.02 0.74
C LEU A 249 -5.80 -17.97 0.30
N ASN A 250 -6.32 -17.16 1.24
CA ASN A 250 -7.28 -16.11 0.95
C ASN A 250 -6.70 -15.06 0.01
N THR A 251 -5.43 -14.69 0.18
CA THR A 251 -4.72 -13.78 -0.74
C THR A 251 -4.69 -14.34 -2.15
N GLN A 252 -4.32 -15.62 -2.31
CA GLN A 252 -4.27 -16.27 -3.61
C GLN A 252 -5.63 -16.31 -4.30
N VAL A 253 -6.66 -16.78 -3.60
CA VAL A 253 -7.97 -17.00 -4.26
C VAL A 253 -8.70 -15.68 -4.54
N ALA A 254 -8.60 -14.68 -3.66
CA ALA A 254 -9.18 -13.36 -3.89
C ALA A 254 -8.52 -12.65 -5.08
N THR A 255 -7.20 -12.73 -5.18
CA THR A 255 -6.45 -12.16 -6.31
C THR A 255 -6.85 -12.77 -7.64
N ALA A 256 -6.93 -14.11 -7.69
CA ALA A 256 -7.37 -14.82 -8.89
C ALA A 256 -8.81 -14.45 -9.28
N ALA A 257 -9.73 -14.41 -8.30
CA ALA A 257 -11.12 -14.03 -8.52
C ALA A 257 -11.25 -12.57 -9.02
N ALA A 258 -10.45 -11.64 -8.47
CA ALA A 258 -10.48 -10.25 -8.91
C ALA A 258 -9.93 -10.04 -10.32
N ALA A 259 -8.87 -10.75 -10.69
CA ALA A 259 -8.37 -10.74 -12.06
C ALA A 259 -9.48 -11.19 -13.04
N LEU A 260 -10.18 -12.28 -12.72
CA LEU A 260 -11.31 -12.76 -13.55
C LEU A 260 -12.47 -11.76 -13.57
N GLY A 261 -12.81 -11.15 -12.42
CA GLY A 261 -13.87 -10.13 -12.32
C GLY A 261 -13.56 -8.91 -13.17
N TRP A 262 -12.32 -8.44 -13.15
CA TRP A 262 -11.87 -7.32 -13.99
C TRP A 262 -11.97 -7.64 -15.48
N LEU A 263 -11.43 -8.79 -15.91
CA LEU A 263 -11.49 -9.25 -17.29
C LEU A 263 -12.92 -9.45 -17.79
N LEU A 264 -13.82 -9.90 -16.91
CA LEU A 264 -15.26 -10.01 -17.24
C LEU A 264 -15.84 -8.63 -17.56
N VAL A 265 -15.54 -7.60 -16.74
CA VAL A 265 -16.01 -6.24 -16.99
C VAL A 265 -15.45 -5.69 -18.31
N GLU A 266 -14.15 -5.85 -18.59
CA GLU A 266 -13.55 -5.45 -19.86
C GLU A 266 -14.22 -6.16 -21.05
N LYS A 267 -14.43 -7.49 -20.93
CA LYS A 267 -15.08 -8.26 -21.99
C LYS A 267 -16.48 -7.76 -22.30
N LEU A 268 -17.25 -7.41 -21.25
CA LEU A 268 -18.63 -6.95 -21.42
C LEU A 268 -18.71 -5.48 -21.89
N ARG A 269 -17.81 -4.62 -21.42
CA ARG A 269 -17.79 -3.19 -21.72
C ARG A 269 -17.06 -2.87 -23.02
N ASP A 270 -15.87 -3.47 -23.20
CA ASP A 270 -14.92 -3.08 -24.24
C ASP A 270 -14.77 -4.15 -25.34
N GLY A 271 -15.38 -5.33 -25.13
CA GLY A 271 -15.35 -6.46 -26.07
C GLY A 271 -14.11 -7.35 -25.95
N HIS A 272 -13.05 -6.93 -25.25
CA HIS A 272 -11.78 -7.64 -25.16
C HIS A 272 -11.22 -7.62 -23.74
N PRO A 273 -10.76 -8.78 -23.20
CA PRO A 273 -9.91 -8.82 -22.01
C PRO A 273 -8.49 -8.35 -22.37
N THR A 274 -7.81 -7.66 -21.45
CA THR A 274 -6.47 -7.11 -21.70
C THR A 274 -5.41 -7.61 -20.74
N SER A 275 -4.12 -7.57 -21.14
CA SER A 275 -2.99 -7.86 -20.25
C SER A 275 -2.88 -6.84 -19.12
N LEU A 276 -3.22 -5.58 -19.38
CA LEU A 276 -3.29 -4.54 -18.35
C LEU A 276 -4.42 -4.84 -17.36
N GLY A 277 -5.59 -5.28 -17.87
CA GLY A 277 -6.73 -5.62 -17.05
C GLY A 277 -6.47 -6.78 -16.09
N VAL A 278 -5.79 -7.85 -16.52
CA VAL A 278 -5.44 -8.95 -15.61
C VAL A 278 -4.47 -8.48 -14.52
N ALA A 279 -3.49 -7.64 -14.86
CA ALA A 279 -2.52 -7.11 -13.90
C ALA A 279 -3.20 -6.17 -12.89
N SER A 280 -4.03 -5.22 -13.36
CA SER A 280 -4.78 -4.28 -12.50
C SER A 280 -5.82 -5.00 -11.64
N GLY A 281 -6.52 -5.99 -12.20
CA GLY A 281 -7.47 -6.81 -11.46
C GLY A 281 -6.80 -7.65 -10.36
N ALA A 282 -5.62 -8.21 -10.64
CA ALA A 282 -4.83 -8.91 -9.63
C ALA A 282 -4.49 -7.96 -8.47
N VAL A 283 -3.95 -6.77 -8.75
CA VAL A 283 -3.62 -5.77 -7.71
C VAL A 283 -4.87 -5.35 -6.94
N ALA A 284 -6.01 -5.13 -7.61
CA ALA A 284 -7.28 -4.80 -6.95
C ALA A 284 -7.72 -5.89 -5.95
N GLY A 285 -7.56 -7.17 -6.31
CA GLY A 285 -7.85 -8.29 -5.43
C GLY A 285 -6.91 -8.38 -4.23
N LEU A 286 -5.61 -8.18 -4.45
CA LEU A 286 -4.60 -8.10 -3.40
C LEU A 286 -4.93 -6.98 -2.41
N VAL A 287 -5.28 -5.81 -2.89
CA VAL A 287 -5.71 -4.65 -2.08
C VAL A 287 -6.95 -4.97 -1.26
N ALA A 288 -7.99 -5.48 -1.89
CA ALA A 288 -9.28 -5.71 -1.23
C ALA A 288 -9.25 -6.82 -0.18
N ILE A 289 -8.44 -7.86 -0.37
CA ILE A 289 -8.35 -8.94 0.61
C ILE A 289 -7.44 -8.60 1.80
N THR A 290 -6.56 -7.62 1.65
CA THR A 290 -5.55 -7.25 2.65
C THR A 290 -6.10 -7.04 4.06
N PRO A 291 -7.18 -6.27 4.31
CA PRO A 291 -7.73 -6.11 5.65
C PRO A 291 -8.43 -7.36 6.18
N ALA A 292 -8.88 -8.24 5.29
CA ALA A 292 -9.79 -9.34 5.59
C ALA A 292 -9.13 -10.73 5.55
N CYS A 293 -7.90 -10.85 5.02
CA CYS A 293 -7.30 -12.12 4.62
C CYS A 293 -7.26 -13.18 5.73
N ALA A 294 -7.18 -12.79 6.99
CA ALA A 294 -7.16 -13.71 8.14
C ALA A 294 -8.45 -13.72 8.95
N PHE A 295 -9.49 -12.99 8.54
CA PHE A 295 -10.73 -12.86 9.29
C PHE A 295 -11.95 -13.39 8.54
N VAL A 296 -11.77 -13.91 7.33
CA VAL A 296 -12.87 -14.43 6.50
C VAL A 296 -12.58 -15.84 6.02
N ALA A 297 -13.63 -16.63 5.80
CA ALA A 297 -13.52 -17.95 5.21
C ALA A 297 -13.06 -17.89 3.74
N PRO A 298 -12.39 -18.93 3.19
CA PRO A 298 -11.89 -18.92 1.82
C PRO A 298 -12.93 -18.64 0.73
N TRP A 299 -14.16 -19.12 0.88
CA TRP A 299 -15.23 -18.82 -0.06
C TRP A 299 -15.58 -17.32 -0.09
N ALA A 300 -15.54 -16.66 1.10
CA ALA A 300 -15.79 -15.23 1.18
C ALA A 300 -14.65 -14.43 0.53
N ALA A 301 -13.39 -14.91 0.64
CA ALA A 301 -12.26 -14.31 -0.06
C ALA A 301 -12.46 -14.34 -1.59
N VAL A 302 -13.01 -15.41 -2.16
CA VAL A 302 -13.37 -15.46 -3.59
C VAL A 302 -14.40 -14.37 -3.93
N VAL A 303 -15.45 -14.22 -3.11
CA VAL A 303 -16.50 -13.20 -3.33
C VAL A 303 -15.93 -11.80 -3.20
N ILE A 304 -15.12 -11.54 -2.17
CA ILE A 304 -14.46 -10.23 -1.96
C ILE A 304 -13.60 -9.87 -3.16
N GLY A 305 -12.79 -10.81 -3.65
CA GLY A 305 -11.94 -10.62 -4.80
C GLY A 305 -12.74 -10.34 -6.08
N LEU A 306 -13.74 -11.18 -6.38
CA LEU A 306 -14.57 -11.03 -7.57
C LEU A 306 -15.24 -9.64 -7.61
N ILE A 307 -15.83 -9.22 -6.50
CA ILE A 307 -16.46 -7.90 -6.38
C ILE A 307 -15.41 -6.79 -6.51
N ALA A 308 -14.20 -6.95 -5.95
CA ALA A 308 -13.13 -5.97 -6.11
C ALA A 308 -12.77 -5.76 -7.59
N GLY A 309 -12.61 -6.84 -8.36
CA GLY A 309 -12.35 -6.75 -9.81
C GLY A 309 -13.47 -6.03 -10.55
N ILE A 310 -14.73 -6.38 -10.25
CA ILE A 310 -15.92 -5.77 -10.87
C ILE A 310 -16.06 -4.28 -10.50
N LEU A 311 -15.74 -3.89 -9.27
CA LEU A 311 -15.86 -2.49 -8.82
C LEU A 311 -14.69 -1.62 -9.29
N CYS A 312 -13.45 -2.11 -9.20
CA CYS A 312 -12.27 -1.31 -9.52
C CYS A 312 -12.11 -1.08 -11.03
N ALA A 313 -12.53 -2.02 -11.87
CA ALA A 313 -12.46 -1.87 -13.33
C ALA A 313 -13.23 -0.64 -13.88
N PRO A 314 -14.45 -0.31 -13.47
CA PRO A 314 -15.08 0.96 -13.82
C PRO A 314 -14.54 2.13 -12.98
N ALA A 315 -14.08 1.89 -11.73
CA ALA A 315 -13.64 2.95 -10.82
C ALA A 315 -12.40 3.70 -11.33
N VAL A 316 -11.53 3.09 -12.13
CA VAL A 316 -10.43 3.79 -12.82
C VAL A 316 -10.95 4.89 -13.77
N GLY A 317 -12.22 4.84 -14.16
CA GLY A 317 -12.90 5.88 -14.95
C GLY A 317 -13.35 7.10 -14.13
N LEU A 318 -13.35 7.04 -12.80
CA LEU A 318 -13.75 8.16 -11.92
C LEU A 318 -12.92 9.42 -12.19
N LYS A 319 -11.65 9.28 -12.56
CA LYS A 319 -10.79 10.40 -12.95
C LYS A 319 -11.36 11.22 -14.11
N TYR A 320 -12.02 10.58 -15.05
CA TYR A 320 -12.67 11.27 -16.18
C TYR A 320 -14.00 11.90 -15.77
N LEU A 321 -14.76 11.26 -14.88
CA LEU A 321 -16.03 11.76 -14.39
C LEU A 321 -15.84 13.00 -13.52
N PHE A 322 -14.90 12.94 -12.57
CA PHE A 322 -14.61 14.02 -11.61
C PHE A 322 -13.49 14.96 -12.06
N ASN A 323 -12.90 14.70 -13.24
CA ASN A 323 -11.97 15.60 -13.92
C ASN A 323 -10.67 15.86 -13.17
N PHE A 324 -10.11 14.84 -12.50
CA PHE A 324 -8.78 14.83 -11.90
C PHE A 324 -7.88 13.84 -12.65
N ASP A 325 -6.56 14.09 -12.73
CA ASP A 325 -5.62 13.23 -13.44
C ASP A 325 -4.85 12.33 -12.45
N ASP A 326 -5.45 11.21 -12.11
CA ASP A 326 -4.79 10.08 -11.46
C ASP A 326 -4.07 9.24 -12.53
N SER A 327 -2.75 9.39 -12.61
CA SER A 327 -1.99 8.89 -13.78
C SER A 327 -2.06 7.37 -13.94
N LEU A 328 -1.92 6.61 -12.85
CA LEU A 328 -1.81 5.15 -12.86
C LEU A 328 -2.88 4.46 -12.00
N ASP A 329 -4.06 5.08 -11.89
CA ASP A 329 -5.26 4.50 -11.30
C ASP A 329 -5.19 4.18 -9.80
N VAL A 330 -4.37 4.91 -9.04
CA VAL A 330 -4.19 4.74 -7.59
C VAL A 330 -5.51 4.88 -6.83
N VAL A 331 -6.34 5.85 -7.22
CA VAL A 331 -7.68 6.07 -6.61
C VAL A 331 -8.61 4.90 -6.93
N GLY A 332 -8.67 4.49 -8.20
CA GLY A 332 -9.55 3.41 -8.63
C GLY A 332 -9.21 2.06 -8.01
N VAL A 333 -7.92 1.77 -7.82
CA VAL A 333 -7.43 0.48 -7.31
C VAL A 333 -7.27 0.50 -5.80
N HIS A 334 -6.50 1.48 -5.25
CA HIS A 334 -6.16 1.46 -3.82
C HIS A 334 -7.22 2.10 -2.94
N LEU A 335 -7.82 3.24 -3.33
CA LEU A 335 -8.87 3.85 -2.51
C LEU A 335 -10.18 3.05 -2.60
N VAL A 336 -10.67 2.77 -3.81
CA VAL A 336 -11.93 2.03 -3.97
C VAL A 336 -11.79 0.58 -3.53
N GLY A 337 -10.71 -0.10 -3.93
CA GLY A 337 -10.43 -1.48 -3.50
C GLY A 337 -10.21 -1.60 -2.00
N GLY A 338 -9.48 -0.67 -1.38
CA GLY A 338 -9.27 -0.61 0.07
C GLY A 338 -10.56 -0.36 0.85
N LEU A 339 -11.40 0.57 0.38
CA LEU A 339 -12.72 0.81 0.97
C LEU A 339 -13.60 -0.44 0.91
N TRP A 340 -13.68 -1.08 -0.25
CA TRP A 340 -14.41 -2.34 -0.39
C TRP A 340 -13.86 -3.41 0.56
N GLY A 341 -12.55 -3.60 0.60
CA GLY A 341 -11.90 -4.58 1.46
C GLY A 341 -12.21 -4.36 2.94
N CYS A 342 -12.08 -3.13 3.43
CA CYS A 342 -12.38 -2.80 4.82
C CYS A 342 -13.87 -3.00 5.15
N LEU A 343 -14.78 -2.55 4.28
CA LEU A 343 -16.22 -2.69 4.49
C LEU A 343 -16.67 -4.16 4.38
N SER A 344 -16.01 -4.97 3.55
CA SER A 344 -16.32 -6.39 3.36
C SER A 344 -16.20 -7.19 4.66
N LEU A 345 -15.30 -6.81 5.58
CA LEU A 345 -15.23 -7.40 6.93
C LEU A 345 -16.54 -7.26 7.70
N GLY A 346 -17.24 -6.13 7.55
CA GLY A 346 -18.54 -5.92 8.18
C GLY A 346 -19.61 -6.93 7.73
N PHE A 347 -19.43 -7.56 6.58
CA PHE A 347 -20.33 -8.60 6.06
C PHE A 347 -19.81 -10.01 6.34
N PHE A 348 -18.54 -10.27 6.06
CA PHE A 348 -17.92 -11.60 5.96
C PHE A 348 -17.00 -11.96 7.14
N GLY A 349 -16.72 -11.04 8.06
CA GLY A 349 -15.89 -11.32 9.23
C GLY A 349 -16.46 -12.44 10.06
N SER A 350 -15.61 -13.33 10.60
CA SER A 350 -16.03 -14.48 11.40
C SER A 350 -15.04 -14.82 12.51
N SER A 351 -15.52 -14.80 13.74
CA SER A 351 -14.78 -15.23 14.93
C SER A 351 -14.50 -16.73 14.97
N ALA A 352 -15.30 -17.52 14.24
CA ALA A 352 -15.07 -18.96 14.09
C ALA A 352 -13.86 -19.27 13.19
N VAL A 353 -13.50 -18.34 12.27
CA VAL A 353 -12.34 -18.47 11.40
C VAL A 353 -11.06 -18.04 12.11
N ASN A 354 -11.14 -16.97 12.87
CA ASN A 354 -10.03 -16.43 13.67
C ASN A 354 -10.60 -15.84 14.96
N SER A 355 -10.14 -16.34 16.11
CA SER A 355 -10.62 -15.91 17.43
C SER A 355 -10.38 -14.42 17.74
N LEU A 356 -9.47 -13.76 17.03
CA LEU A 356 -9.26 -12.30 17.10
C LEU A 356 -10.23 -11.53 16.20
N GLY A 357 -10.96 -12.23 15.32
CA GLY A 357 -11.97 -11.67 14.44
C GLY A 357 -13.29 -11.39 15.16
N LEU A 358 -14.08 -10.52 14.55
CA LEU A 358 -15.45 -10.21 14.97
C LEU A 358 -16.43 -10.70 13.90
N ASP A 359 -17.62 -11.12 14.34
CA ASP A 359 -18.65 -11.58 13.43
C ASP A 359 -19.29 -10.41 12.66
N GLY A 360 -19.35 -10.54 11.35
CA GLY A 360 -20.07 -9.65 10.45
C GLY A 360 -21.55 -10.01 10.32
N ILE A 361 -22.25 -9.32 9.43
CA ILE A 361 -23.70 -9.46 9.23
C ILE A 361 -24.08 -10.91 8.90
N PHE A 362 -23.32 -11.59 8.03
CA PHE A 362 -23.65 -12.96 7.61
C PHE A 362 -23.37 -14.03 8.67
N TYR A 363 -22.70 -13.66 9.76
CA TYR A 363 -22.41 -14.54 10.89
C TYR A 363 -23.12 -14.12 12.19
N GLY A 364 -24.15 -13.27 12.08
CA GLY A 364 -24.98 -12.88 13.21
C GLY A 364 -24.45 -11.72 14.06
N GLY A 365 -23.34 -11.08 13.67
CA GLY A 365 -22.74 -9.93 14.38
C GLY A 365 -23.50 -8.60 14.20
N GLY A 366 -24.57 -8.59 13.38
CA GLY A 366 -25.32 -7.38 13.07
C GLY A 366 -24.46 -6.34 12.35
N ALA A 367 -24.83 -5.07 12.41
CA ALA A 367 -24.15 -3.98 11.74
C ALA A 367 -22.97 -3.39 12.55
N THR A 368 -22.65 -3.92 13.71
CA THR A 368 -21.65 -3.35 14.62
C THR A 368 -20.26 -3.32 14.00
N LEU A 369 -19.80 -4.44 13.43
CA LEU A 369 -18.49 -4.49 12.76
C LEU A 369 -18.49 -3.61 11.54
N LEU A 370 -19.54 -3.61 10.72
CA LEU A 370 -19.63 -2.72 9.54
C LEU A 370 -19.52 -1.26 9.94
N GLY A 371 -20.16 -0.83 11.03
CA GLY A 371 -20.06 0.53 11.55
C GLY A 371 -18.63 0.89 11.99
N LYS A 372 -17.93 -0.02 12.68
CA LYS A 372 -16.52 0.16 13.08
C LYS A 372 -15.62 0.29 11.85
N GLN A 373 -15.78 -0.59 10.87
CA GLN A 373 -14.99 -0.57 9.64
C GLN A 373 -15.23 0.70 8.83
N ALA A 374 -16.49 1.12 8.67
CA ALA A 374 -16.83 2.38 8.01
C ALA A 374 -16.20 3.57 8.74
N PHE A 375 -16.33 3.63 10.06
CA PHE A 375 -15.70 4.69 10.85
C PHE A 375 -14.20 4.76 10.62
N GLY A 376 -13.47 3.63 10.75
CA GLY A 376 -12.01 3.59 10.57
C GLY A 376 -11.59 3.97 9.15
N ALA A 377 -12.27 3.42 8.15
CA ALA A 377 -11.99 3.67 6.74
C ALA A 377 -12.16 5.16 6.38
N PHE A 378 -13.30 5.76 6.73
CA PHE A 378 -13.56 7.18 6.43
C PHE A 378 -12.74 8.13 7.28
N PHE A 379 -12.40 7.77 8.50
CA PHE A 379 -11.53 8.57 9.36
C PHE A 379 -10.12 8.68 8.75
N VAL A 380 -9.51 7.55 8.36
CA VAL A 380 -8.19 7.54 7.72
C VAL A 380 -8.23 8.24 6.37
N LEU A 381 -9.26 7.98 5.54
CA LEU A 381 -9.45 8.66 4.26
C LEU A 381 -9.43 10.18 4.43
N THR A 382 -10.25 10.70 5.35
CA THR A 382 -10.39 12.14 5.58
C THR A 382 -9.10 12.74 6.10
N TYR A 383 -8.47 12.10 7.08
CA TYR A 383 -7.20 12.56 7.64
C TYR A 383 -6.10 12.60 6.59
N SER A 384 -5.89 11.47 5.88
CA SER A 384 -4.87 11.37 4.86
C SER A 384 -5.08 12.39 3.74
N PHE A 385 -6.31 12.53 3.26
CA PHE A 385 -6.64 13.50 2.22
C PHE A 385 -6.33 14.93 2.65
N ILE A 386 -6.84 15.38 3.81
CA ILE A 386 -6.66 16.75 4.28
C ILE A 386 -5.20 17.06 4.59
N VAL A 387 -4.51 16.18 5.32
CA VAL A 387 -3.10 16.43 5.69
C VAL A 387 -2.21 16.39 4.44
N THR A 388 -2.49 15.49 3.49
CA THR A 388 -1.78 15.46 2.21
C THR A 388 -2.01 16.72 1.38
N LEU A 389 -3.23 17.28 1.35
CA LEU A 389 -3.49 18.58 0.71
C LEU A 389 -2.64 19.69 1.32
N ILE A 390 -2.56 19.74 2.65
CA ILE A 390 -1.77 20.75 3.36
C ILE A 390 -0.28 20.60 3.01
N ILE A 391 0.26 19.39 3.11
CA ILE A 391 1.68 19.08 2.79
C ILE A 391 1.98 19.43 1.34
N GLY A 392 1.17 18.93 0.41
CA GLY A 392 1.38 19.15 -1.01
C GLY A 392 1.29 20.62 -1.39
N PHE A 393 0.31 21.35 -0.85
CA PHE A 393 0.20 22.79 -1.07
C PHE A 393 1.41 23.56 -0.51
N ALA A 394 1.91 23.20 0.67
CA ALA A 394 3.08 23.83 1.26
C ALA A 394 4.34 23.60 0.40
N ILE A 395 4.55 22.38 -0.09
CA ILE A 395 5.67 22.04 -0.99
C ILE A 395 5.52 22.80 -2.32
N ASP A 396 4.31 22.85 -2.89
CA ASP A 396 4.07 23.57 -4.14
C ASP A 396 4.41 25.05 -4.03
N LYS A 397 4.03 25.69 -2.92
CA LYS A 397 4.30 27.14 -2.69
C LYS A 397 5.73 27.47 -2.31
N THR A 398 6.54 26.48 -1.93
CA THR A 398 7.94 26.70 -1.52
C THR A 398 8.94 26.31 -2.62
N ILE A 399 9.02 25.03 -2.95
CA ILE A 399 9.97 24.49 -3.93
C ILE A 399 9.32 24.13 -5.28
N GLY A 400 8.00 24.15 -5.34
CA GLY A 400 7.19 23.74 -6.49
C GLY A 400 7.16 22.22 -6.69
N LEU A 401 5.99 21.64 -6.87
CA LEU A 401 5.78 20.20 -7.05
C LEU A 401 6.01 19.74 -8.48
N ARG A 402 5.57 20.54 -9.47
CA ARG A 402 5.50 20.15 -10.87
C ARG A 402 6.75 20.56 -11.64
N VAL A 403 7.20 19.71 -12.55
CA VAL A 403 8.21 20.06 -13.56
C VAL A 403 7.67 21.12 -14.52
N LYS A 404 8.56 21.77 -15.28
CA LYS A 404 8.13 22.69 -16.34
C LYS A 404 7.43 21.94 -17.46
N GLU A 405 6.54 22.60 -18.18
CA GLU A 405 5.77 22.00 -19.28
C GLU A 405 6.68 21.43 -20.38
N GLU A 406 7.79 22.10 -20.68
CA GLU A 406 8.78 21.64 -21.67
C GLU A 406 9.40 20.31 -21.23
N ALA A 407 9.72 20.14 -19.95
CA ALA A 407 10.26 18.90 -19.39
C ALA A 407 9.23 17.77 -19.40
N GLU A 408 7.97 18.07 -19.12
CA GLU A 408 6.88 17.11 -19.20
C GLU A 408 6.66 16.60 -20.65
N VAL A 409 6.82 17.49 -21.63
CA VAL A 409 6.68 17.17 -23.05
C VAL A 409 7.91 16.48 -23.61
N SER A 410 9.12 16.92 -23.28
CA SER A 410 10.37 16.34 -23.81
C SER A 410 10.76 15.02 -23.14
N GLY A 411 10.52 14.91 -21.83
CA GLY A 411 10.84 13.71 -21.02
C GLY A 411 11.45 14.07 -19.67
N ILE A 412 10.84 13.56 -18.61
CA ILE A 412 11.26 13.85 -17.24
C ILE A 412 12.58 13.17 -16.88
N ASP A 413 12.83 11.97 -17.42
CA ASP A 413 14.05 11.21 -17.11
C ASP A 413 15.31 12.03 -17.43
N TYR A 414 15.34 12.64 -18.60
CA TYR A 414 16.48 13.48 -18.99
C TYR A 414 16.54 14.79 -18.19
N ASP A 415 15.39 15.44 -17.98
CA ASP A 415 15.33 16.72 -17.26
C ASP A 415 15.76 16.58 -15.79
N GLN A 416 15.32 15.53 -15.11
CA GLN A 416 15.55 15.36 -13.68
C GLN A 416 16.80 14.56 -13.33
N HIS A 417 17.25 13.64 -14.23
CA HIS A 417 18.28 12.64 -13.92
C HIS A 417 19.42 12.63 -14.95
N ALA A 418 19.30 13.35 -16.06
CA ALA A 418 20.24 13.32 -17.19
C ALA A 418 20.45 11.90 -17.76
N GLU A 419 19.38 11.07 -17.69
CA GLU A 419 19.38 9.68 -18.12
C GLU A 419 18.24 9.41 -19.09
N THR A 420 18.38 8.34 -19.88
CA THR A 420 17.34 7.81 -20.75
C THR A 420 17.14 6.31 -20.48
N GLY A 421 15.89 5.89 -20.33
CA GLY A 421 15.58 4.48 -20.02
C GLY A 421 15.87 3.53 -21.19
N TYR A 422 15.90 4.05 -22.43
CA TYR A 422 16.09 3.24 -23.64
C TYR A 422 16.98 3.94 -24.64
N GLU A 423 17.95 3.22 -25.19
CA GLU A 423 18.80 3.68 -26.28
C GLU A 423 18.17 3.32 -27.62
N LEU A 424 17.34 4.19 -28.16
CA LEU A 424 16.58 3.93 -29.40
C LEU A 424 17.33 4.39 -30.68
N THR A 425 18.54 4.94 -30.56
CA THR A 425 19.23 5.64 -31.68
C THR A 425 20.13 4.77 -32.57
N ASN A 426 20.35 3.47 -32.26
CA ASN A 426 21.32 2.65 -32.99
C ASN A 426 20.77 1.55 -33.90
N SER A 427 19.44 1.45 -34.09
CA SER A 427 18.88 0.43 -34.99
C SER A 427 18.81 0.83 -36.49
N SER A 428 19.20 2.05 -36.86
CA SER A 428 19.09 2.55 -38.25
C SER A 428 20.43 2.73 -39.01
N ARG A 429 21.57 2.28 -38.41
CA ARG A 429 22.88 2.33 -39.13
C ARG A 429 23.41 0.92 -39.47
N GLY A 430 22.54 -0.01 -39.77
CA GLY A 430 22.86 -1.23 -40.50
C GLY A 430 22.55 -1.07 -41.98
N GLY A 431 23.11 -0.06 -42.61
CA GLY A 431 23.05 0.07 -44.06
C GLY A 431 23.92 -1.00 -44.72
N PHE A 432 23.29 -1.88 -45.47
CA PHE A 432 23.95 -2.75 -46.43
C PHE A 432 24.86 -1.89 -47.32
N SER A 433 26.17 -1.98 -47.16
CA SER A 433 27.11 -1.65 -48.23
C SER A 433 27.40 -2.96 -48.95
N SER A 434 26.84 -3.04 -50.13
CA SER A 434 27.18 -4.00 -51.20
C SER A 434 28.65 -4.06 -51.49
#